data_6e7936de459ee6461f86555d917b8418
#
_entry.id   6e7936de459ee6461f86555d917b8418
#
_cell.length_a   1.000
_cell.length_b   1.000
_cell.length_c   1.000
_cell.angle_alpha   90.00
_cell.angle_beta   90.00
_cell.angle_gamma   90.00
#
_symmetry.space_group_name_H-M   'P 1'
#
loop_
_entity.id
_entity.type
_entity.pdbx_description
1 polymer ?
#
loop_
_entity_poly.entity_id
_entity_poly.type
_entity_poly.pdbx_seq_one_letter_code
_entity_poly.pdbx_strand_id
1 'polypeptide(L)'
;MGHYQEMEKYYRALPEAELLASPSLMQGMSMLCALSGDYEASERWYDELRQFALRCDRRDAEGRQAKSRLAWLDISLPQRGVEGLTETIPAVFRLMMEKEIALPPFSVTSTLPSIMNGGKDFSDWSRKDDLLYRTLRVPVEAVLGKDGVGLADCAIAESKFEKGEAISFRMLSLVPRMGEIRRRGTPDIEFAVTGLLIRSQI
;
A
#
# COMPACT_ATOMS: atom_id res chain seq x y z
N MET A 1 -3.90 3.60 12.36
CA MET A 1 -3.23 4.83 11.88
C MET A 1 -1.84 4.92 12.50
N GLY A 2 -0.82 5.23 11.71
CA GLY A 2 0.50 5.55 12.25
C GLY A 2 0.40 6.85 13.06
N HIS A 3 1.08 6.89 14.20
CA HIS A 3 1.10 8.07 15.07
C HIS A 3 2.02 9.19 14.54
N TYR A 4 2.06 9.39 13.21
CA TYR A 4 3.00 10.33 12.58
C TYR A 4 2.82 11.77 13.07
N GLN A 5 1.58 12.25 13.19
CA GLN A 5 1.30 13.59 13.69
C GLN A 5 1.73 13.79 15.14
N GLU A 6 1.56 12.76 15.98
CA GLU A 6 2.01 12.79 17.38
C GLU A 6 3.53 12.76 17.48
N MET A 7 4.18 12.06 16.56
CA MET A 7 5.63 11.90 16.51
C MET A 7 6.36 13.06 15.83
N GLU A 8 5.65 13.92 15.07
CA GLU A 8 6.24 15.00 14.27
C GLU A 8 7.23 15.86 15.08
N LYS A 9 6.82 16.32 16.26
CA LYS A 9 7.67 17.17 17.12
C LYS A 9 8.99 16.49 17.53
N TYR A 10 8.99 15.17 17.68
CA TYR A 10 10.18 14.41 18.04
C TYR A 10 11.10 14.24 16.85
N TYR A 11 10.56 13.89 15.68
CA TYR A 11 11.34 13.78 14.45
C TYR A 11 12.02 15.10 14.08
N ARG A 12 11.28 16.23 14.16
CA ARG A 12 11.82 17.56 13.84
C ARG A 12 12.83 18.09 14.87
N ALA A 13 12.85 17.53 16.08
CA ALA A 13 13.81 17.89 17.11
C ALA A 13 15.15 17.12 17.00
N LEU A 14 15.21 16.06 16.21
CA LEU A 14 16.44 15.28 16.03
C LEU A 14 17.44 16.04 15.12
N PRO A 15 18.74 15.97 15.45
CA PRO A 15 19.77 16.44 14.55
C PRO A 15 19.73 15.72 13.20
N GLU A 16 19.97 16.44 12.10
CA GLU A 16 19.95 15.86 10.75
C GLU A 16 20.93 14.68 10.61
N ALA A 17 22.08 14.75 11.26
CA ALA A 17 23.05 13.65 11.26
C ALA A 17 22.50 12.35 11.85
N GLU A 18 21.66 12.42 12.88
CA GLU A 18 21.00 11.24 13.45
C GLU A 18 19.91 10.69 12.52
N LEU A 19 19.16 11.58 11.88
CA LEU A 19 18.16 11.20 10.90
C LEU A 19 18.80 10.44 9.72
N LEU A 20 19.91 10.96 9.18
CA LEU A 20 20.65 10.36 8.05
C LEU A 20 21.39 9.06 8.43
N ALA A 21 21.64 8.82 9.71
CA ALA A 21 22.27 7.59 10.17
C ALA A 21 21.30 6.41 10.31
N SER A 22 19.99 6.65 10.22
CA SER A 22 18.98 5.60 10.48
C SER A 22 17.99 5.44 9.33
N PRO A 23 17.95 4.27 8.65
CA PRO A 23 16.93 3.96 7.65
C PRO A 23 15.49 4.12 8.16
N SER A 24 15.26 3.82 9.45
CA SER A 24 13.95 3.97 10.09
C SER A 24 13.52 5.43 10.21
N LEU A 25 14.45 6.29 10.58
CA LEU A 25 14.17 7.72 10.75
C LEU A 25 13.98 8.40 9.40
N MET A 26 14.79 8.07 8.39
CA MET A 26 14.60 8.58 7.03
C MET A 26 13.24 8.17 6.45
N GLN A 27 12.83 6.90 6.62
CA GLN A 27 11.48 6.45 6.24
C GLN A 27 10.39 7.25 6.95
N GLY A 28 10.54 7.43 8.27
CA GLY A 28 9.59 8.19 9.08
C GLY A 28 9.47 9.64 8.64
N MET A 29 10.59 10.30 8.35
CA MET A 29 10.61 11.68 7.85
C MET A 29 9.97 11.81 6.46
N SER A 30 10.27 10.88 5.53
CA SER A 30 9.63 10.86 4.21
C SER A 30 8.10 10.77 4.34
N MET A 31 7.61 9.81 5.13
CA MET A 31 6.17 9.66 5.34
C MET A 31 5.54 10.86 6.05
N LEU A 32 6.20 11.41 7.06
CA LEU A 32 5.71 12.57 7.82
C LEU A 32 5.57 13.79 6.92
N CYS A 33 6.58 14.09 6.09
CA CYS A 33 6.51 15.17 5.12
C CYS A 33 5.38 14.95 4.09
N ALA A 34 5.22 13.73 3.59
CA ALA A 34 4.15 13.38 2.66
C ALA A 34 2.75 13.61 3.26
N LEU A 35 2.54 13.18 4.51
CA LEU A 35 1.26 13.37 5.23
C LEU A 35 0.98 14.84 5.57
N SER A 36 2.02 15.67 5.65
CA SER A 36 1.90 17.12 5.83
C SER A 36 1.73 17.88 4.50
N GLY A 37 1.72 17.18 3.35
CA GLY A 37 1.60 17.76 2.02
C GLY A 37 2.91 18.31 1.45
N ASP A 38 4.02 18.18 2.16
CA ASP A 38 5.35 18.57 1.69
C ASP A 38 6.00 17.42 0.91
N TYR A 39 5.54 17.26 -0.33
CA TYR A 39 5.99 16.15 -1.18
C TYR A 39 7.45 16.30 -1.63
N GLU A 40 7.95 17.53 -1.76
CA GLU A 40 9.35 17.77 -2.12
C GLU A 40 10.29 17.30 -1.00
N ALA A 41 10.03 17.70 0.24
CA ALA A 41 10.79 17.21 1.38
C ALA A 41 10.65 15.68 1.57
N SER A 42 9.46 15.12 1.30
CA SER A 42 9.23 13.66 1.32
C SER A 42 10.17 12.92 0.36
N GLU A 43 10.24 13.38 -0.89
CA GLU A 43 11.11 12.75 -1.91
C GLU A 43 12.60 12.97 -1.59
N ARG A 44 12.99 14.09 -0.99
CA ARG A 44 14.37 14.29 -0.50
C ARG A 44 14.76 13.21 0.51
N TRP A 45 13.92 12.96 1.52
CA TRP A 45 14.20 11.91 2.51
C TRP A 45 14.18 10.50 1.93
N TYR A 46 13.31 10.27 0.95
CA TYR A 46 13.31 9.01 0.18
C TYR A 46 14.63 8.83 -0.57
N ASP A 47 15.14 9.87 -1.22
CA ASP A 47 16.42 9.83 -1.94
C ASP A 47 17.61 9.61 -1.01
N GLU A 48 17.64 10.23 0.18
CA GLU A 48 18.66 9.97 1.19
C GLU A 48 18.66 8.49 1.62
N LEU A 49 17.48 7.93 1.87
CA LEU A 49 17.35 6.51 2.20
C LEU A 49 17.81 5.61 1.03
N ARG A 50 17.52 6.01 -0.21
CA ARG A 50 17.99 5.31 -1.41
C ARG A 50 19.50 5.34 -1.53
N GLN A 51 20.13 6.50 -1.30
CA GLN A 51 21.60 6.64 -1.29
C GLN A 51 22.22 5.81 -0.16
N PHE A 52 21.58 5.77 1.01
CA PHE A 52 22.02 4.91 2.10
C PHE A 52 22.01 3.44 1.68
N ALA A 53 20.92 2.96 1.09
CA ALA A 53 20.81 1.58 0.63
C ALA A 53 21.83 1.20 -0.46
N LEU A 54 22.21 2.16 -1.33
CA LEU A 54 23.23 1.96 -2.36
C LEU A 54 24.65 1.88 -1.82
N ARG A 55 24.94 2.54 -0.69
CA ARG A 55 26.26 2.50 -0.04
C ARG A 55 26.48 1.23 0.78
N CYS A 56 25.41 0.54 1.19
CA CYS A 56 25.50 -0.70 1.94
C CYS A 56 25.82 -1.89 1.04
N ASP A 57 26.56 -2.87 1.55
CA ASP A 57 26.76 -4.15 0.85
C ASP A 57 25.41 -4.90 0.74
N ARG A 58 25.24 -5.66 -0.35
CA ARG A 58 24.02 -6.47 -0.60
C ARG A 58 23.73 -7.48 0.52
N ARG A 59 24.74 -7.90 1.25
CA ARG A 59 24.64 -8.88 2.34
C ARG A 59 24.47 -8.25 3.72
N ASP A 60 24.59 -6.94 3.80
CA ASP A 60 24.47 -6.21 5.05
C ASP A 60 23.03 -6.16 5.55
N ALA A 61 22.84 -6.35 6.86
CA ALA A 61 21.54 -6.27 7.50
C ALA A 61 20.94 -4.86 7.37
N GLU A 62 21.76 -3.82 7.49
CA GLU A 62 21.33 -2.43 7.33
C GLU A 62 20.91 -2.12 5.89
N GLY A 63 21.66 -2.61 4.90
CA GLY A 63 21.30 -2.48 3.48
C GLY A 63 19.99 -3.16 3.15
N ARG A 64 19.74 -4.36 3.69
CA ARG A 64 18.46 -5.06 3.54
C ARG A 64 17.33 -4.31 4.24
N GLN A 65 17.57 -3.74 5.42
CA GLN A 65 16.60 -2.93 6.13
C GLN A 65 16.24 -1.67 5.33
N ALA A 66 17.23 -0.95 4.79
CA ALA A 66 17.00 0.23 3.96
C ALA A 66 16.19 -0.09 2.70
N LYS A 67 16.52 -1.17 1.98
CA LYS A 67 15.74 -1.65 0.82
C LYS A 67 14.30 -2.00 1.18
N SER A 68 14.10 -2.67 2.32
CA SER A 68 12.76 -3.02 2.80
C SER A 68 11.91 -1.77 3.05
N ARG A 69 12.51 -0.72 3.61
CA ARG A 69 11.85 0.54 3.90
C ARG A 69 11.57 1.36 2.64
N LEU A 70 12.46 1.33 1.66
CA LEU A 70 12.21 1.91 0.33
C LEU A 70 11.00 1.25 -0.33
N ALA A 71 11.00 -0.08 -0.40
CA ALA A 71 9.87 -0.83 -0.96
C ALA A 71 8.55 -0.54 -0.22
N TRP A 72 8.62 -0.33 1.09
CA TRP A 72 7.47 0.09 1.89
C TRP A 72 6.99 1.50 1.50
N LEU A 73 7.90 2.47 1.34
CA LEU A 73 7.58 3.84 0.91
C LEU A 73 7.01 3.85 -0.51
N ASP A 74 7.55 3.03 -1.42
CA ASP A 74 7.06 2.91 -2.80
C ASP A 74 5.57 2.53 -2.88
N ILE A 75 5.08 1.78 -1.87
CA ILE A 75 3.68 1.39 -1.77
C ILE A 75 2.85 2.44 -1.01
N SER A 76 3.44 3.09 0.00
CA SER A 76 2.70 3.82 1.03
C SER A 76 2.65 5.33 0.82
N LEU A 77 3.56 5.90 0.01
CA LEU A 77 3.61 7.35 -0.20
C LEU A 77 2.37 7.85 -0.96
N PRO A 78 1.57 8.76 -0.37
CA PRO A 78 0.32 9.22 -0.97
C PRO A 78 0.48 9.85 -2.35
N GLN A 79 1.58 10.59 -2.58
CA GLN A 79 1.83 11.28 -3.84
C GLN A 79 2.10 10.34 -5.02
N ARG A 80 2.44 9.07 -4.78
CA ARG A 80 2.67 8.08 -5.83
C ARG A 80 1.38 7.49 -6.38
N GLY A 81 0.29 7.59 -5.62
CA GLY A 81 -1.04 7.13 -6.04
C GLY A 81 -1.13 5.62 -6.27
N VAL A 82 -2.28 5.21 -6.79
CA VAL A 82 -2.56 3.78 -7.07
C VAL A 82 -1.96 3.32 -8.40
N GLU A 83 -1.70 4.23 -9.32
CA GLU A 83 -1.23 3.92 -10.68
C GLU A 83 0.10 3.17 -10.66
N GLY A 84 1.04 3.59 -9.82
CA GLY A 84 2.33 2.91 -9.64
C GLY A 84 2.25 1.55 -8.97
N LEU A 85 1.18 1.25 -8.24
CA LEU A 85 1.04 0.00 -7.49
C LEU A 85 0.96 -1.23 -8.39
N THR A 86 0.44 -1.09 -9.61
CA THR A 86 0.33 -2.19 -10.58
C THR A 86 1.70 -2.74 -11.00
N GLU A 87 2.73 -1.91 -10.96
CA GLU A 87 4.12 -2.29 -11.26
C GLU A 87 4.92 -2.56 -9.98
N THR A 88 4.70 -1.74 -8.95
CA THR A 88 5.43 -1.79 -7.68
C THR A 88 5.12 -3.07 -6.90
N ILE A 89 3.85 -3.45 -6.77
CA ILE A 89 3.44 -4.64 -5.98
C ILE A 89 4.07 -5.94 -6.52
N PRO A 90 4.04 -6.25 -7.83
CA PRO A 90 4.72 -7.44 -8.36
C PRO A 90 6.24 -7.40 -8.17
N ALA A 91 6.86 -6.22 -8.30
CA ALA A 91 8.29 -6.07 -8.08
C ALA A 91 8.68 -6.33 -6.62
N VAL A 92 7.95 -5.74 -5.67
CA VAL A 92 8.15 -5.96 -4.24
C VAL A 92 7.89 -7.42 -3.87
N PHE A 93 6.82 -8.02 -4.40
CA PHE A 93 6.53 -9.44 -4.18
C PHE A 93 7.68 -10.35 -4.62
N ARG A 94 8.29 -10.09 -5.78
CA ARG A 94 9.46 -10.82 -6.25
C ARG A 94 10.64 -10.70 -5.28
N LEU A 95 10.99 -9.48 -4.85
CA LEU A 95 12.08 -9.24 -3.89
C LEU A 95 11.83 -9.96 -2.54
N MET A 96 10.58 -10.04 -2.09
CA MET A 96 10.21 -10.80 -0.89
C MET A 96 10.43 -12.31 -1.09
N MET A 97 10.02 -12.85 -2.25
CA MET A 97 10.21 -14.26 -2.56
C MET A 97 11.68 -14.63 -2.69
N GLU A 98 12.52 -13.73 -3.20
CA GLU A 98 13.98 -13.85 -3.27
C GLU A 98 14.67 -13.60 -1.93
N LYS A 99 13.92 -13.25 -0.87
CA LYS A 99 14.39 -12.91 0.48
C LYS A 99 15.38 -11.74 0.52
N GLU A 100 15.33 -10.87 -0.47
CA GLU A 100 16.14 -9.64 -0.52
C GLU A 100 15.61 -8.57 0.42
N ILE A 101 14.31 -8.58 0.67
CA ILE A 101 13.63 -7.65 1.59
C ILE A 101 12.70 -8.39 2.55
N ALA A 102 12.40 -7.74 3.67
CA ALA A 102 11.35 -8.11 4.61
C ALA A 102 10.60 -6.84 5.00
N LEU A 103 9.38 -6.68 4.51
CA LEU A 103 8.61 -5.47 4.77
C LEU A 103 8.24 -5.35 6.24
N PRO A 104 8.39 -4.15 6.84
CA PRO A 104 7.79 -3.87 8.13
C PRO A 104 6.25 -3.93 8.01
N PRO A 105 5.54 -4.15 9.12
CA PRO A 105 4.08 -4.14 9.12
C PRO A 105 3.55 -2.86 8.49
N PHE A 106 2.56 -2.98 7.60
CA PHE A 106 1.84 -1.83 7.07
C PHE A 106 0.93 -1.25 8.14
N SER A 107 0.89 0.08 8.18
CA SER A 107 -0.14 0.82 8.86
C SER A 107 -0.99 1.48 7.78
N VAL A 108 -2.20 1.00 7.59
CA VAL A 108 -3.11 1.59 6.61
C VAL A 108 -3.48 3.00 7.07
N THR A 109 -3.19 3.97 6.24
CA THR A 109 -3.48 5.39 6.52
C THR A 109 -4.89 5.79 6.12
N SER A 110 -5.58 4.95 5.34
CA SER A 110 -6.96 5.16 4.91
C SER A 110 -7.91 4.26 5.68
N THR A 111 -9.01 4.82 6.14
CA THR A 111 -10.08 4.08 6.83
C THR A 111 -11.05 3.39 5.86
N LEU A 112 -10.98 3.72 4.57
CA LEU A 112 -11.85 3.14 3.54
C LEU A 112 -10.98 2.65 2.38
N PRO A 113 -10.86 1.33 2.20
CA PRO A 113 -10.21 0.77 1.04
C PRO A 113 -11.04 1.11 -0.20
N SER A 114 -10.51 1.99 -1.04
CA SER A 114 -11.15 2.41 -2.29
C SER A 114 -10.06 2.73 -3.31
N ILE A 115 -10.22 2.20 -4.51
CA ILE A 115 -9.37 2.55 -5.66
C ILE A 115 -9.55 4.01 -6.05
N MET A 116 -10.77 4.54 -5.90
CA MET A 116 -11.09 5.92 -6.22
C MET A 116 -10.31 6.92 -5.34
N ASN A 117 -9.97 6.55 -4.11
CA ASN A 117 -9.28 7.42 -3.17
C ASN A 117 -7.79 7.64 -3.45
N GLY A 118 -7.20 6.95 -4.40
CA GLY A 118 -5.77 7.10 -4.71
C GLY A 118 -5.47 7.19 -6.20
N GLY A 119 -6.49 7.06 -7.05
CA GLY A 119 -6.33 7.08 -8.50
C GLY A 119 -6.47 8.48 -9.08
N LYS A 120 -5.56 8.85 -9.98
CA LYS A 120 -5.70 10.05 -10.82
C LYS A 120 -6.59 9.78 -12.02
N ASP A 121 -6.55 8.57 -12.55
CA ASP A 121 -7.35 8.12 -13.68
C ASP A 121 -7.88 6.70 -13.46
N PHE A 122 -9.09 6.61 -12.93
CA PHE A 122 -9.77 5.34 -12.74
C PHE A 122 -10.15 4.66 -14.05
N SER A 123 -10.27 5.42 -15.14
CA SER A 123 -10.73 4.89 -16.43
C SER A 123 -9.75 3.85 -17.01
N ASP A 124 -8.45 4.07 -16.91
CA ASP A 124 -7.45 3.11 -17.38
C ASP A 124 -7.45 1.83 -16.55
N TRP A 125 -7.57 1.97 -15.23
CA TRP A 125 -7.67 0.82 -14.33
C TRP A 125 -8.92 0.00 -14.62
N SER A 126 -10.07 0.65 -14.78
CA SER A 126 -11.35 -0.01 -15.01
C SER A 126 -11.43 -0.78 -16.33
N ARG A 127 -10.70 -0.34 -17.36
CA ARG A 127 -10.58 -1.10 -18.62
C ARG A 127 -9.86 -2.43 -18.47
N LYS A 128 -8.98 -2.56 -17.49
CA LYS A 128 -8.13 -3.72 -17.25
C LYS A 128 -8.45 -4.44 -15.93
N ASP A 129 -9.56 -4.09 -15.28
CA ASP A 129 -9.88 -4.52 -13.92
C ASP A 129 -9.81 -6.04 -13.73
N ASP A 130 -10.34 -6.81 -14.66
CA ASP A 130 -10.31 -8.26 -14.62
C ASP A 130 -8.90 -8.85 -14.72
N LEU A 131 -8.06 -8.27 -15.57
CA LEU A 131 -6.66 -8.67 -15.70
C LEU A 131 -5.90 -8.30 -14.42
N LEU A 132 -6.06 -7.08 -13.94
CA LEU A 132 -5.42 -6.58 -12.72
C LEU A 132 -5.84 -7.39 -11.50
N TYR A 133 -7.12 -7.70 -11.35
CA TYR A 133 -7.60 -8.56 -10.27
C TYR A 133 -6.92 -9.94 -10.28
N ARG A 134 -6.84 -10.60 -11.43
CA ARG A 134 -6.23 -11.93 -11.55
C ARG A 134 -4.74 -11.92 -11.27
N THR A 135 -4.05 -10.87 -11.68
CA THR A 135 -2.58 -10.77 -11.56
C THR A 135 -2.13 -10.22 -10.21
N LEU A 136 -2.88 -9.29 -9.62
CA LEU A 136 -2.47 -8.58 -8.40
C LEU A 136 -3.02 -9.18 -7.12
N ARG A 137 -4.13 -9.94 -7.13
CA ARG A 137 -4.75 -10.44 -5.90
C ARG A 137 -3.76 -11.16 -4.98
N VAL A 138 -3.03 -12.14 -5.50
CA VAL A 138 -2.07 -12.90 -4.69
C VAL A 138 -0.87 -12.05 -4.26
N PRO A 139 -0.22 -11.29 -5.13
CA PRO A 139 0.84 -10.36 -4.72
C PRO A 139 0.40 -9.34 -3.67
N VAL A 140 -0.78 -8.74 -3.82
CA VAL A 140 -1.33 -7.77 -2.85
C VAL A 140 -1.50 -8.40 -1.47
N GLU A 141 -2.14 -9.57 -1.40
CA GLU A 141 -2.32 -10.29 -0.12
C GLU A 141 -0.97 -10.69 0.52
N ALA A 142 0.01 -11.09 -0.29
CA ALA A 142 1.32 -11.48 0.21
C ALA A 142 2.14 -10.29 0.70
N VAL A 143 2.09 -9.15 -0.02
CA VAL A 143 2.86 -7.94 0.29
C VAL A 143 2.27 -7.20 1.47
N LEU A 144 0.96 -7.00 1.49
CA LEU A 144 0.26 -6.21 2.50
C LEU A 144 -0.20 -7.05 3.71
N GLY A 145 -0.07 -8.37 3.66
CA GLY A 145 -0.50 -9.27 4.73
C GLY A 145 -2.00 -9.14 5.01
N LYS A 146 -2.38 -9.01 6.28
CA LYS A 146 -3.80 -8.87 6.68
C LYS A 146 -4.52 -7.70 6.03
N ASP A 147 -3.80 -6.60 5.76
CA ASP A 147 -4.35 -5.40 5.14
C ASP A 147 -4.56 -5.56 3.62
N GLY A 148 -3.97 -6.59 3.02
CA GLY A 148 -4.16 -6.98 1.63
C GLY A 148 -5.31 -7.96 1.39
N VAL A 149 -5.72 -8.70 2.44
CA VAL A 149 -6.76 -9.74 2.30
C VAL A 149 -8.11 -9.10 1.96
N GLY A 150 -8.60 -9.36 0.76
CA GLY A 150 -9.85 -8.81 0.25
C GLY A 150 -9.72 -7.43 -0.40
N LEU A 151 -8.54 -6.80 -0.40
CA LEU A 151 -8.35 -5.48 -1.00
C LEU A 151 -8.58 -5.51 -2.52
N ALA A 152 -8.03 -6.49 -3.21
CA ALA A 152 -8.27 -6.67 -4.65
C ALA A 152 -9.74 -7.05 -4.94
N ASP A 153 -10.37 -7.81 -4.04
CA ASP A 153 -11.79 -8.14 -4.13
C ASP A 153 -12.67 -6.88 -3.99
N CYS A 154 -12.33 -5.99 -3.05
CA CYS A 154 -12.98 -4.69 -2.90
C CYS A 154 -12.83 -3.83 -4.15
N ALA A 155 -11.61 -3.78 -4.70
CA ALA A 155 -11.29 -3.01 -5.89
C ALA A 155 -12.09 -3.44 -7.13
N ILE A 156 -12.17 -4.75 -7.40
CA ILE A 156 -12.96 -5.26 -8.53
C ILE A 156 -14.46 -5.03 -8.32
N ALA A 157 -14.95 -5.18 -7.09
CA ALA A 157 -16.35 -4.93 -6.76
C ALA A 157 -16.72 -3.45 -7.00
N GLU A 158 -15.87 -2.52 -6.54
CA GLU A 158 -16.03 -1.09 -6.77
C GLU A 158 -16.05 -0.77 -8.27
N SER A 159 -15.08 -1.28 -9.04
CA SER A 159 -15.04 -1.08 -10.50
C SER A 159 -16.31 -1.57 -11.20
N LYS A 160 -16.79 -2.74 -10.85
CA LYS A 160 -18.03 -3.31 -11.44
C LYS A 160 -19.27 -2.52 -11.04
N PHE A 161 -19.33 -2.08 -9.79
CA PHE A 161 -20.42 -1.24 -9.30
C PHE A 161 -20.49 0.09 -10.07
N GLU A 162 -19.35 0.80 -10.21
CA GLU A 162 -19.28 2.09 -10.91
C GLU A 162 -19.60 1.98 -12.41
N LYS A 163 -19.37 0.82 -13.02
CA LYS A 163 -19.77 0.52 -14.41
C LYS A 163 -21.24 0.18 -14.55
N GLY A 164 -22.00 0.08 -13.48
CA GLY A 164 -23.39 -0.41 -13.51
C GLY A 164 -23.49 -1.93 -13.75
N GLU A 165 -22.40 -2.68 -13.58
CA GLU A 165 -22.38 -4.14 -13.66
C GLU A 165 -22.77 -4.78 -12.31
N ALA A 166 -23.65 -4.13 -11.56
CA ALA A 166 -23.92 -4.38 -10.14
C ALA A 166 -24.41 -5.81 -9.82
N ILE A 167 -25.01 -6.52 -10.78
CA ILE A 167 -25.52 -7.89 -10.61
C ILE A 167 -24.64 -8.88 -11.39
N SER A 168 -23.39 -8.53 -11.69
CA SER A 168 -22.55 -9.49 -12.40
C SER A 168 -22.29 -10.73 -11.54
N PHE A 169 -22.23 -11.88 -12.18
CA PHE A 169 -21.86 -13.16 -11.58
C PHE A 169 -20.59 -13.07 -10.70
N ARG A 170 -19.72 -12.06 -10.95
CA ARG A 170 -18.49 -11.82 -10.18
C ARG A 170 -18.73 -11.18 -8.82
N MET A 171 -19.70 -10.27 -8.68
CA MET A 171 -20.03 -9.76 -7.35
C MET A 171 -20.59 -10.89 -6.47
N LEU A 172 -21.38 -11.80 -7.04
CA LEU A 172 -21.82 -12.99 -6.32
C LEU A 172 -20.65 -13.92 -5.96
N SER A 173 -19.58 -13.96 -6.77
CA SER A 173 -18.38 -14.76 -6.47
C SER A 173 -17.54 -14.20 -5.29
N LEU A 174 -17.78 -12.95 -4.88
CA LEU A 174 -17.15 -12.38 -3.69
C LEU A 174 -17.77 -12.92 -2.39
N VAL A 175 -19.02 -13.36 -2.43
CA VAL A 175 -19.71 -13.90 -1.23
C VAL A 175 -18.93 -15.04 -0.56
N PRO A 176 -18.39 -16.04 -1.29
CA PRO A 176 -17.54 -17.07 -0.68
C PRO A 176 -16.28 -16.53 -0.04
N ARG A 177 -15.73 -15.41 -0.53
CA ARG A 177 -14.52 -14.77 0.00
C ARG A 177 -14.77 -14.07 1.33
N MET A 178 -16.01 -13.66 1.63
CA MET A 178 -16.35 -12.94 2.86
C MET A 178 -15.91 -13.69 4.12
N GLY A 179 -16.04 -15.03 4.14
CA GLY A 179 -15.60 -15.84 5.27
C GLY A 179 -14.08 -15.79 5.49
N GLU A 180 -13.28 -15.68 4.42
CA GLU A 180 -11.84 -15.53 4.50
C GLU A 180 -11.44 -14.11 4.90
N ILE A 181 -12.06 -13.09 4.30
CA ILE A 181 -11.85 -11.67 4.63
C ILE A 181 -12.11 -11.45 6.12
N ARG A 182 -13.21 -11.96 6.66
CA ARG A 182 -13.56 -11.88 8.08
C ARG A 182 -12.53 -12.53 9.01
N ARG A 183 -11.97 -13.66 8.61
CA ARG A 183 -11.01 -14.40 9.45
C ARG A 183 -9.59 -13.85 9.38
N ARG A 184 -9.16 -13.32 8.24
CA ARG A 184 -7.75 -13.01 7.94
C ARG A 184 -7.51 -11.54 7.61
N GLY A 185 -8.54 -10.82 7.17
CA GLY A 185 -8.46 -9.43 6.75
C GLY A 185 -8.69 -8.45 7.90
N THR A 186 -8.99 -7.21 7.53
CA THR A 186 -9.35 -6.14 8.46
C THR A 186 -10.85 -5.88 8.44
N PRO A 187 -11.43 -5.36 9.54
CA PRO A 187 -12.84 -4.98 9.60
C PRO A 187 -13.22 -3.94 8.53
N ASP A 188 -12.31 -3.04 8.18
CA ASP A 188 -12.56 -1.98 7.20
C ASP A 188 -12.81 -2.55 5.80
N ILE A 189 -12.04 -3.57 5.40
CA ILE A 189 -12.23 -4.26 4.11
C ILE A 189 -13.53 -5.07 4.14
N GLU A 190 -13.81 -5.78 5.23
CA GLU A 190 -15.09 -6.50 5.40
C GLU A 190 -16.28 -5.54 5.26
N PHE A 191 -16.22 -4.39 5.92
CA PHE A 191 -17.24 -3.37 5.85
C PHE A 191 -17.43 -2.82 4.43
N ALA A 192 -16.33 -2.47 3.73
CA ALA A 192 -16.37 -1.93 2.38
C ALA A 192 -16.97 -2.92 1.39
N VAL A 193 -16.52 -4.18 1.39
CA VAL A 193 -17.05 -5.24 0.50
C VAL A 193 -18.51 -5.53 0.81
N THR A 194 -18.88 -5.60 2.09
CA THR A 194 -20.28 -5.81 2.51
C THR A 194 -21.17 -4.65 2.04
N GLY A 195 -20.71 -3.41 2.20
CA GLY A 195 -21.43 -2.22 1.74
C GLY A 195 -21.69 -2.22 0.23
N LEU A 196 -20.68 -2.59 -0.57
CA LEU A 196 -20.81 -2.72 -2.01
C LEU A 196 -21.78 -3.83 -2.41
N LEU A 197 -21.74 -4.99 -1.76
CA LEU A 197 -22.67 -6.08 -2.00
C LEU A 197 -24.11 -5.70 -1.68
N ILE A 198 -24.35 -4.97 -0.57
CA ILE A 198 -25.69 -4.50 -0.21
C ILE A 198 -26.18 -3.47 -1.24
N ARG A 199 -25.37 -2.48 -1.59
CA ARG A 199 -25.72 -1.46 -2.58
C ARG A 199 -26.01 -2.04 -3.96
N SER A 200 -25.37 -3.14 -4.34
CA SER A 200 -25.59 -3.82 -5.62
C SER A 200 -26.92 -4.59 -5.69
N GLN A 201 -27.61 -4.80 -4.57
CA GLN A 201 -28.90 -5.50 -4.50
C GLN A 201 -30.11 -4.55 -4.60
N ILE A 202 -29.87 -3.23 -4.54
CA ILE A 202 -30.90 -2.19 -4.68
C ILE A 202 -31.02 -1.79 -6.15
#